data_d7ccf73f15bf4858996c6c377c2159e5
#
_entry.id   d7ccf73f15bf4858996c6c377c2159e5
#
_cell.length_a   1.000
_cell.length_b   1.000
_cell.length_c   1.000
_cell.angle_alpha   90.00
_cell.angle_beta   90.00
_cell.angle_gamma   90.00
#
_symmetry.space_group_name_H-M   'P 1'
#
loop_
_entity.id
_entity.type
_entity.pdbx_description
1 polymer ?
#
loop_
_entity_poly.entity_id
_entity_poly.type
_entity_poly.pdbx_seq_one_letter_code
_entity_poly.pdbx_strand_id
1 'polypeptide(L)'
;RGGASKFWGTGLGMTITKNLAEKMGGTITFESERDKGTTFVLRIPFKIDLDTDKHKEQKNVSERSIKDLNILLVEDNELNMEIAEFVIQNEGASVTKAWNGQEAVEIFKKSRPDEFDVILMDIMMPIKNGYEAAKMIRALDRDDAKTVPIIAMTANAFTEDRLKSKESGMNEHIAKPIDAKLLVKVISEFVENKEEDS
;
A
#
# COMPACT_ATOMS: atom_id res chain seq x y z
N ARG A 1 27.62 13.13 31.28
CA ARG A 1 26.23 13.28 31.73
C ARG A 1 25.36 13.08 30.52
N GLY A 2 24.89 11.84 30.26
CA GLY A 2 24.01 11.48 29.15
C GLY A 2 22.55 11.73 29.56
N GLY A 3 21.86 12.61 28.85
CA GLY A 3 20.43 12.82 28.99
C GLY A 3 19.67 11.65 28.36
N ALA A 4 19.04 10.83 29.18
CA ALA A 4 18.06 9.87 28.70
C ALA A 4 16.80 10.64 28.26
N SER A 5 16.49 10.64 26.97
CA SER A 5 15.23 11.14 26.45
C SER A 5 14.11 10.26 27.01
N LYS A 6 13.27 10.84 27.88
CA LYS A 6 12.06 10.17 28.37
C LYS A 6 11.05 10.14 27.23
N PHE A 7 10.97 9.02 26.50
CA PHE A 7 9.82 8.72 25.66
C PHE A 7 8.63 8.37 26.56
N TRP A 8 7.78 9.34 26.84
CA TRP A 8 6.51 9.13 27.48
C TRP A 8 5.49 8.76 26.40
N GLY A 9 5.30 7.46 26.19
CA GLY A 9 4.12 6.99 25.47
C GLY A 9 2.87 7.29 26.30
N THR A 10 1.76 7.64 25.68
CA THR A 10 0.48 7.96 26.33
C THR A 10 -0.13 6.79 27.11
N GLY A 11 0.50 5.60 27.10
CA GLY A 11 -0.03 4.37 27.74
C GLY A 11 -1.29 3.81 27.08
N LEU A 12 -1.87 4.50 26.12
CA LEU A 12 -3.13 4.11 25.48
C LEU A 12 -2.99 2.92 24.54
N GLY A 13 -1.82 2.72 23.91
CA GLY A 13 -1.61 1.66 22.93
C GLY A 13 -1.90 0.26 23.47
N MET A 14 -1.40 -0.08 24.67
CA MET A 14 -1.61 -1.38 25.29
C MET A 14 -3.07 -1.60 25.70
N THR A 15 -3.73 -0.57 26.18
CA THR A 15 -5.16 -0.61 26.52
C THR A 15 -6.02 -0.85 25.28
N ILE A 16 -5.71 -0.18 24.18
CA ILE A 16 -6.39 -0.37 22.89
C ILE A 16 -6.16 -1.79 22.38
N THR A 17 -4.92 -2.29 22.39
CA THR A 17 -4.58 -3.63 21.97
C THR A 17 -5.31 -4.69 22.77
N LYS A 18 -5.37 -4.52 24.12
CA LYS A 18 -6.11 -5.42 25.02
C LYS A 18 -7.60 -5.45 24.68
N ASN A 19 -8.22 -4.28 24.55
CA ASN A 19 -9.65 -4.17 24.22
C ASN A 19 -9.99 -4.79 22.85
N LEU A 20 -9.10 -4.65 21.85
CA LEU A 20 -9.28 -5.27 20.53
C LEU A 20 -9.16 -6.78 20.63
N ALA A 21 -8.14 -7.32 21.33
CA ALA A 21 -7.97 -8.73 21.54
C ALA A 21 -9.18 -9.36 22.22
N GLU A 22 -9.70 -8.73 23.29
CA GLU A 22 -10.89 -9.18 24.01
C GLU A 22 -12.16 -9.16 23.14
N LYS A 23 -12.35 -8.10 22.32
CA LYS A 23 -13.46 -8.03 21.36
C LYS A 23 -13.41 -9.13 20.30
N MET A 24 -12.21 -9.60 19.97
CA MET A 24 -12.01 -10.74 19.06
C MET A 24 -12.08 -12.09 19.78
N GLY A 25 -12.47 -12.11 21.07
CA GLY A 25 -12.54 -13.33 21.89
C GLY A 25 -11.17 -13.89 22.30
N GLY A 26 -10.12 -13.09 22.15
CA GLY A 26 -8.75 -13.45 22.46
C GLY A 26 -8.24 -12.89 23.79
N THR A 27 -6.97 -13.09 24.04
CA THR A 27 -6.26 -12.62 25.25
C THR A 27 -4.89 -12.10 24.90
N ILE A 28 -4.41 -11.10 25.65
CA ILE A 28 -3.03 -10.63 25.59
C ILE A 28 -2.41 -10.74 26.99
N THR A 29 -1.22 -11.29 27.08
CA THR A 29 -0.41 -11.36 28.30
C THR A 29 1.00 -10.85 28.00
N PHE A 30 1.71 -10.44 29.03
CA PHE A 30 3.11 -10.05 28.87
C PHE A 30 3.96 -10.47 30.08
N GLU A 31 5.21 -10.69 29.81
CA GLU A 31 6.27 -10.89 30.82
C GLU A 31 7.36 -9.88 30.54
N SER A 32 7.82 -9.18 31.59
CA SER A 32 8.85 -8.14 31.44
C SER A 32 9.86 -8.24 32.56
N GLU A 33 11.13 -8.23 32.21
CA GLU A 33 12.24 -8.18 33.17
C GLU A 33 13.15 -7.01 32.80
N ARG A 34 13.49 -6.22 33.82
CA ARG A 34 14.33 -5.03 33.62
C ARG A 34 15.68 -5.45 33.04
N ASP A 35 16.13 -4.71 32.03
CA ASP A 35 17.38 -4.94 31.28
C ASP A 35 17.44 -6.24 30.47
N LYS A 36 16.35 -7.07 30.47
CA LYS A 36 16.23 -8.27 29.66
C LYS A 36 15.19 -8.16 28.56
N GLY A 37 14.24 -7.23 28.69
CA GLY A 37 13.21 -6.97 27.67
C GLY A 37 11.82 -7.36 28.10
N THR A 38 10.88 -7.35 27.12
CA THR A 38 9.47 -7.67 27.32
C THR A 38 8.99 -8.62 26.24
N THR A 39 8.30 -9.68 26.63
CA THR A 39 7.64 -10.62 25.73
C THR A 39 6.13 -10.43 25.84
N PHE A 40 5.45 -10.20 24.71
CA PHE A 40 4.00 -10.17 24.62
C PHE A 40 3.50 -11.44 23.95
N VAL A 41 2.43 -12.02 24.51
CA VAL A 41 1.74 -13.17 23.93
C VAL A 41 0.30 -12.80 23.65
N LEU A 42 -0.05 -12.71 22.37
CA LEU A 42 -1.41 -12.47 21.88
C LEU A 42 -1.99 -13.78 21.37
N ARG A 43 -3.16 -14.17 21.90
CA ARG A 43 -3.91 -15.34 21.44
C ARG A 43 -5.28 -14.90 20.95
N ILE A 44 -5.58 -15.16 19.69
CA ILE A 44 -6.88 -14.82 19.07
C ILE A 44 -7.47 -16.10 18.47
N PRO A 45 -8.71 -16.49 18.83
CA PRO A 45 -9.37 -17.62 18.19
C PRO A 45 -9.88 -17.21 16.80
N PHE A 46 -9.59 -18.03 15.79
CA PHE A 46 -10.16 -17.90 14.46
C PHE A 46 -11.00 -19.12 14.14
N LYS A 47 -12.13 -18.92 13.49
CA LYS A 47 -12.88 -20.02 12.89
C LYS A 47 -12.13 -20.48 11.64
N ILE A 48 -11.83 -21.76 11.57
CA ILE A 48 -11.28 -22.34 10.34
C ILE A 48 -12.45 -22.51 9.38
N ASP A 49 -12.36 -21.88 8.21
CA ASP A 49 -13.29 -22.12 7.12
C ASP A 49 -12.89 -23.45 6.46
N LEU A 50 -13.71 -24.48 6.70
CA LEU A 50 -13.51 -25.81 6.11
C LEU A 50 -14.14 -25.93 4.71
N ASP A 51 -14.89 -24.93 4.26
CA ASP A 51 -15.55 -24.88 2.95
C ASP A 51 -14.56 -24.40 1.85
N THR A 52 -13.46 -25.13 1.68
CA THR A 52 -12.46 -24.85 0.64
C THR A 52 -13.02 -24.94 -0.79
N ASP A 53 -14.19 -25.57 -0.96
CA ASP A 53 -14.81 -25.70 -2.28
C ASP A 53 -15.58 -24.45 -2.73
N LYS A 54 -16.04 -23.58 -1.80
CA LYS A 54 -16.65 -22.29 -2.15
C LYS A 54 -15.64 -21.28 -2.72
N HIS A 55 -14.36 -21.43 -2.42
CA HIS A 55 -13.30 -20.61 -3.02
C HIS A 55 -12.88 -21.11 -4.42
N LYS A 56 -13.36 -22.28 -4.85
CA LYS A 56 -13.11 -22.80 -6.21
C LYS A 56 -14.10 -22.29 -7.27
N GLU A 57 -15.28 -21.81 -6.86
CA GLU A 57 -16.29 -21.34 -7.83
C GLU A 57 -16.08 -19.91 -8.33
N GLN A 58 -15.11 -19.15 -7.79
CA GLN A 58 -14.70 -17.85 -8.36
C GLN A 58 -13.55 -17.95 -9.39
N LYS A 59 -13.24 -19.14 -9.89
CA LYS A 59 -12.21 -19.39 -10.90
C LYS A 59 -12.59 -19.07 -12.36
N ASN A 60 -13.68 -18.34 -12.59
CA ASN A 60 -14.07 -17.85 -13.93
C ASN A 60 -14.08 -16.32 -14.06
N VAL A 61 -13.34 -15.62 -13.20
CA VAL A 61 -12.77 -14.32 -13.58
C VAL A 61 -11.49 -14.67 -14.31
N SER A 62 -11.35 -14.27 -15.57
CA SER A 62 -10.09 -14.31 -16.33
C SER A 62 -8.93 -14.12 -15.35
N GLU A 63 -7.91 -14.98 -15.39
CA GLU A 63 -6.78 -14.93 -14.46
C GLU A 63 -6.10 -13.56 -14.60
N ARG A 64 -6.68 -12.57 -13.89
CA ARG A 64 -6.11 -11.24 -13.82
C ARG A 64 -4.77 -11.37 -13.14
N SER A 65 -3.74 -11.06 -13.86
CA SER A 65 -2.35 -11.21 -13.42
C SER A 65 -1.65 -9.88 -13.55
N ILE A 66 -0.81 -9.59 -12.58
CA ILE A 66 0.13 -8.46 -12.63
C ILE A 66 1.56 -8.95 -12.88
N LYS A 67 1.69 -10.21 -13.30
CA LYS A 67 2.97 -10.83 -13.58
C LYS A 67 3.73 -10.04 -14.66
N ASP A 68 5.03 -9.93 -14.46
CA ASP A 68 5.97 -9.23 -15.34
C ASP A 68 5.77 -7.70 -15.46
N LEU A 69 4.83 -7.10 -14.71
CA LEU A 69 4.67 -5.65 -14.66
C LEU A 69 5.79 -4.98 -13.85
N ASN A 70 6.14 -3.75 -14.26
CA ASN A 70 7.07 -2.89 -13.55
C ASN A 70 6.29 -1.80 -12.79
N ILE A 71 6.28 -1.86 -11.48
CA ILE A 71 5.49 -1.00 -10.62
C ILE A 71 6.39 -0.01 -9.87
N LEU A 72 6.11 1.29 -9.97
CA LEU A 72 6.69 2.30 -9.12
C LEU A 72 5.85 2.41 -7.84
N LEU A 73 6.38 1.93 -6.72
CA LEU A 73 5.74 1.95 -5.41
C LEU A 73 6.28 3.11 -4.58
N VAL A 74 5.37 4.00 -4.14
CA VAL A 74 5.71 5.22 -3.42
C VAL A 74 5.03 5.21 -2.06
N GLU A 75 5.82 5.12 -0.99
CA GLU A 75 5.36 4.99 0.40
C GLU A 75 6.47 5.49 1.34
N ASP A 76 6.17 6.27 2.36
CA ASP A 76 7.15 6.80 3.30
C ASP A 76 7.34 5.93 4.55
N ASN A 77 6.41 5.03 4.82
CA ASN A 77 6.48 4.11 5.95
C ASN A 77 7.13 2.78 5.53
N GLU A 78 8.24 2.43 6.18
CA GLU A 78 9.03 1.23 5.86
C GLU A 78 8.20 -0.06 5.93
N LEU A 79 7.38 -0.23 6.96
CA LEU A 79 6.55 -1.43 7.11
C LEU A 79 5.48 -1.53 6.02
N ASN A 80 4.82 -0.41 5.67
CA ASN A 80 3.85 -0.41 4.58
C ASN A 80 4.51 -0.71 3.23
N MET A 81 5.72 -0.15 3.00
CA MET A 81 6.53 -0.40 1.81
C MET A 81 6.84 -1.89 1.69
N GLU A 82 7.33 -2.53 2.77
CA GLU A 82 7.65 -3.96 2.77
C GLU A 82 6.43 -4.83 2.53
N ILE A 83 5.29 -4.51 3.15
CA ILE A 83 4.04 -5.26 2.96
C ILE A 83 3.57 -5.16 1.50
N ALA A 84 3.54 -3.95 0.94
CA ALA A 84 3.11 -3.74 -0.44
C ALA A 84 4.06 -4.41 -1.44
N GLU A 85 5.38 -4.25 -1.24
CA GLU A 85 6.40 -4.90 -2.07
C GLU A 85 6.24 -6.42 -2.04
N PHE A 86 6.09 -7.02 -0.85
CA PHE A 86 5.89 -8.47 -0.72
C PHE A 86 4.67 -8.96 -1.49
N VAL A 87 3.53 -8.25 -1.37
CA VAL A 87 2.30 -8.61 -2.08
C VAL A 87 2.51 -8.55 -3.59
N ILE A 88 3.12 -7.48 -4.11
CA ILE A 88 3.35 -7.25 -5.53
C ILE A 88 4.31 -8.28 -6.11
N GLN A 89 5.43 -8.53 -5.44
CA GLN A 89 6.44 -9.49 -5.89
C GLN A 89 5.95 -10.94 -5.84
N ASN A 90 5.11 -11.28 -4.86
CA ASN A 90 4.52 -12.61 -4.77
C ASN A 90 3.57 -12.93 -5.93
N GLU A 91 3.00 -11.90 -6.56
CA GLU A 91 2.19 -11.99 -7.78
C GLU A 91 3.02 -11.89 -9.08
N GLY A 92 4.35 -11.83 -8.96
CA GLY A 92 5.30 -11.91 -10.07
C GLY A 92 5.62 -10.57 -10.74
N ALA A 93 5.21 -9.43 -10.17
CA ALA A 93 5.58 -8.10 -10.66
C ALA A 93 6.90 -7.60 -10.04
N SER A 94 7.56 -6.66 -10.73
CA SER A 94 8.76 -5.98 -10.27
C SER A 94 8.42 -4.66 -9.58
N VAL A 95 9.17 -4.30 -8.54
CA VAL A 95 8.95 -3.08 -7.76
C VAL A 95 10.17 -2.18 -7.78
N THR A 96 9.97 -0.91 -8.16
CA THR A 96 10.91 0.18 -7.90
C THR A 96 10.35 1.04 -6.77
N LYS A 97 11.14 1.30 -5.73
CA LYS A 97 10.71 2.01 -4.52
C LYS A 97 11.05 3.49 -4.58
N ALA A 98 10.13 4.33 -4.10
CA ALA A 98 10.34 5.73 -3.80
C ALA A 98 9.78 6.05 -2.40
N TRP A 99 10.52 6.81 -1.60
CA TRP A 99 10.20 7.06 -0.19
C TRP A 99 9.43 8.38 0.05
N ASN A 100 9.15 9.11 -0.99
CA ASN A 100 8.35 10.34 -0.97
C ASN A 100 7.98 10.75 -2.40
N GLY A 101 7.05 11.72 -2.52
CA GLY A 101 6.59 12.18 -3.82
C GLY A 101 7.66 12.86 -4.67
N GLN A 102 8.67 13.51 -4.06
CA GLN A 102 9.76 14.13 -4.82
C GLN A 102 10.64 13.07 -5.49
N GLU A 103 11.00 12.03 -4.75
CA GLU A 103 11.78 10.91 -5.26
C GLU A 103 11.03 10.16 -6.38
N ALA A 104 9.72 9.95 -6.22
CA ALA A 104 8.89 9.35 -7.26
C ALA A 104 8.95 10.13 -8.59
N VAL A 105 8.82 11.45 -8.52
CA VAL A 105 8.92 12.32 -9.72
C VAL A 105 10.31 12.21 -10.35
N GLU A 106 11.38 12.20 -9.56
CA GLU A 106 12.75 12.11 -10.06
C GLU A 106 13.04 10.74 -10.70
N ILE A 107 12.59 9.65 -10.08
CA ILE A 107 12.71 8.29 -10.63
C ILE A 107 11.97 8.22 -11.96
N PHE A 108 10.70 8.64 -11.99
CA PHE A 108 9.90 8.60 -13.21
C PHE A 108 10.51 9.48 -14.33
N LYS A 109 11.00 10.68 -13.98
CA LYS A 109 11.65 11.57 -14.96
C LYS A 109 12.92 10.96 -15.58
N LYS A 110 13.68 10.16 -14.80
CA LYS A 110 14.93 9.53 -15.25
C LYS A 110 14.72 8.17 -15.92
N SER A 111 13.56 7.58 -15.75
CA SER A 111 13.22 6.28 -16.35
C SER A 111 13.12 6.37 -17.87
N ARG A 112 13.23 5.22 -18.53
CA ARG A 112 12.93 5.12 -19.97
C ARG A 112 11.44 5.35 -20.19
N PRO A 113 11.03 5.84 -21.36
CA PRO A 113 9.60 5.85 -21.72
C PRO A 113 9.00 4.45 -21.57
N ASP A 114 7.78 4.40 -21.02
CA ASP A 114 7.02 3.17 -20.76
C ASP A 114 7.72 2.15 -19.85
N GLU A 115 8.69 2.59 -19.03
CA GLU A 115 9.37 1.68 -18.08
C GLU A 115 8.45 1.21 -16.96
N PHE A 116 7.50 2.04 -16.55
CA PHE A 116 6.53 1.70 -15.51
C PHE A 116 5.14 1.49 -16.09
N ASP A 117 4.55 0.34 -15.76
CA ASP A 117 3.18 0.00 -16.16
C ASP A 117 2.14 0.67 -15.24
N VAL A 118 2.47 0.84 -13.96
CA VAL A 118 1.60 1.44 -12.93
C VAL A 118 2.45 2.16 -11.88
N ILE A 119 1.89 3.22 -11.31
CA ILE A 119 2.42 3.92 -10.13
C ILE A 119 1.43 3.73 -8.97
N LEU A 120 1.88 3.12 -7.88
CA LEU A 120 1.15 3.07 -6.62
C LEU A 120 1.66 4.19 -5.72
N MET A 121 0.80 5.14 -5.39
CA MET A 121 1.18 6.40 -4.76
C MET A 121 0.47 6.61 -3.42
N ASP A 122 1.21 6.57 -2.31
CA ASP A 122 0.65 7.07 -1.05
C ASP A 122 0.31 8.55 -1.15
N ILE A 123 -0.83 8.93 -0.60
CA ILE A 123 -1.25 10.33 -0.58
C ILE A 123 -0.53 11.12 0.51
N MET A 124 -0.39 10.55 1.70
CA MET A 124 0.07 11.26 2.90
C MET A 124 1.55 11.00 3.18
N MET A 125 2.41 11.73 2.51
CA MET A 125 3.86 11.63 2.67
C MET A 125 4.51 12.98 2.99
N PRO A 126 5.68 12.99 3.68
CA PRO A 126 6.47 14.19 3.90
C PRO A 126 7.12 14.69 2.60
N ILE A 127 7.69 15.90 2.64
CA ILE A 127 8.43 16.58 1.56
C ILE A 127 7.48 16.97 0.41
N LYS A 128 6.85 15.99 -0.24
CA LYS A 128 5.87 16.16 -1.30
C LYS A 128 4.81 15.06 -1.17
N ASN A 129 3.57 15.48 -1.03
CA ASN A 129 2.44 14.54 -0.96
C ASN A 129 2.12 13.91 -2.32
N GLY A 130 1.31 12.84 -2.32
CA GLY A 130 0.99 12.10 -3.53
C GLY A 130 0.25 12.92 -4.58
N TYR A 131 -0.63 13.84 -4.18
CA TYR A 131 -1.35 14.70 -5.13
C TYR A 131 -0.40 15.63 -5.90
N GLU A 132 0.57 16.23 -5.20
CA GLU A 132 1.58 17.09 -5.81
C GLU A 132 2.48 16.28 -6.74
N ALA A 133 2.90 15.10 -6.31
CA ALA A 133 3.73 14.20 -7.13
C ALA A 133 3.00 13.78 -8.42
N ALA A 134 1.73 13.38 -8.33
CA ALA A 134 0.94 13.01 -9.49
C ALA A 134 0.81 14.19 -10.50
N LYS A 135 0.49 15.40 -10.03
CA LYS A 135 0.43 16.59 -10.88
C LYS A 135 1.77 16.85 -11.59
N MET A 136 2.88 16.70 -10.88
CA MET A 136 4.20 16.90 -11.45
C MET A 136 4.55 15.82 -12.48
N ILE A 137 4.22 14.56 -12.23
CA ILE A 137 4.39 13.49 -13.21
C ILE A 137 3.58 13.81 -14.46
N ARG A 138 2.29 14.14 -14.32
CA ARG A 138 1.41 14.48 -15.45
C ARG A 138 1.87 15.71 -16.26
N ALA A 139 2.61 16.62 -15.63
CA ALA A 139 3.15 17.82 -16.26
C ALA A 139 4.49 17.60 -17.01
N LEU A 140 5.08 16.40 -16.92
CA LEU A 140 6.30 16.08 -17.66
C LEU A 140 6.02 16.04 -19.17
N ASP A 141 6.99 16.52 -19.95
CA ASP A 141 6.94 16.49 -21.42
C ASP A 141 7.32 15.09 -21.94
N ARG A 142 6.45 14.12 -21.66
CA ARG A 142 6.55 12.71 -22.08
C ARG A 142 5.14 12.16 -22.27
N ASP A 143 4.94 11.34 -23.27
CA ASP A 143 3.61 10.80 -23.57
C ASP A 143 3.15 9.78 -22.52
N ASP A 144 4.02 8.90 -22.06
CA ASP A 144 3.74 7.94 -21.00
C ASP A 144 3.40 8.61 -19.64
N ALA A 145 3.91 9.81 -19.37
CA ALA A 145 3.54 10.56 -18.17
C ALA A 145 2.06 10.97 -18.16
N LYS A 146 1.43 11.07 -19.31
CA LYS A 146 -0.01 11.39 -19.45
C LYS A 146 -0.89 10.16 -19.29
N THR A 147 -0.37 8.98 -19.64
CA THR A 147 -1.14 7.74 -19.77
C THR A 147 -0.87 6.71 -18.66
N VAL A 148 0.33 6.71 -18.04
CA VAL A 148 0.64 5.75 -16.97
C VAL A 148 -0.42 5.77 -15.87
N PRO A 149 -1.04 4.64 -15.48
CA PRO A 149 -1.98 4.61 -14.39
C PRO A 149 -1.31 5.01 -13.07
N ILE A 150 -1.91 5.97 -12.35
CA ILE A 150 -1.51 6.35 -11.00
C ILE A 150 -2.64 5.99 -10.06
N ILE A 151 -2.40 5.01 -9.18
CA ILE A 151 -3.37 4.50 -8.21
C ILE A 151 -3.00 5.06 -6.84
N ALA A 152 -3.91 5.82 -6.24
CA ALA A 152 -3.71 6.37 -4.91
C ALA A 152 -3.84 5.28 -3.83
N MET A 153 -2.94 5.27 -2.86
CA MET A 153 -3.08 4.51 -1.62
C MET A 153 -3.45 5.46 -0.48
N THR A 154 -4.58 5.24 0.17
CA THR A 154 -5.12 6.18 1.17
C THR A 154 -5.57 5.49 2.45
N ALA A 155 -5.35 6.12 3.59
CA ALA A 155 -5.93 5.68 4.87
C ALA A 155 -7.45 5.92 4.93
N ASN A 156 -8.01 6.73 4.03
CA ASN A 156 -9.38 7.18 4.08
C ASN A 156 -10.01 7.17 2.67
N ALA A 157 -11.03 6.34 2.47
CA ALA A 157 -11.69 6.17 1.19
C ALA A 157 -12.93 7.11 1.01
N PHE A 158 -12.98 8.25 1.72
CA PHE A 158 -14.11 9.19 1.64
C PHE A 158 -14.13 9.94 0.30
N THR A 159 -15.33 10.39 -0.05
CA THR A 159 -15.67 11.02 -1.33
C THR A 159 -14.80 12.26 -1.67
N GLU A 160 -14.35 13.01 -0.65
CA GLU A 160 -13.51 14.20 -0.86
C GLU A 160 -12.09 13.84 -1.35
N ASP A 161 -11.52 12.75 -0.85
CA ASP A 161 -10.20 12.31 -1.27
C ASP A 161 -10.22 11.75 -2.69
N ARG A 162 -11.33 11.13 -3.11
CA ARG A 162 -11.54 10.67 -4.50
C ARG A 162 -11.54 11.83 -5.50
N LEU A 163 -12.23 12.92 -5.18
CA LEU A 163 -12.26 14.11 -6.03
C LEU A 163 -10.87 14.72 -6.19
N LYS A 164 -10.13 14.91 -5.10
CA LYS A 164 -8.76 15.45 -5.11
C LYS A 164 -7.79 14.54 -5.89
N SER A 165 -7.91 13.22 -5.75
CA SER A 165 -7.11 12.25 -6.51
C SER A 165 -7.35 12.45 -8.01
N LYS A 166 -8.61 12.51 -8.45
CA LYS A 166 -8.96 12.71 -9.85
C LYS A 166 -8.48 14.07 -10.39
N GLU A 167 -8.65 15.14 -9.62
CA GLU A 167 -8.14 16.48 -9.98
C GLU A 167 -6.62 16.56 -10.07
N SER A 168 -5.94 15.63 -9.39
CA SER A 168 -4.48 15.50 -9.42
C SER A 168 -3.98 14.63 -10.57
N GLY A 169 -4.88 14.05 -11.37
CA GLY A 169 -4.53 13.19 -12.48
C GLY A 169 -4.29 11.73 -12.08
N MET A 170 -4.73 11.32 -10.88
CA MET A 170 -4.75 9.91 -10.48
C MET A 170 -5.98 9.20 -11.07
N ASN A 171 -5.85 7.91 -11.33
CA ASN A 171 -6.86 7.12 -12.04
C ASN A 171 -7.81 6.40 -11.08
N GLU A 172 -7.30 5.88 -9.97
CA GLU A 172 -8.08 5.12 -8.99
C GLU A 172 -7.47 5.25 -7.59
N HIS A 173 -8.12 4.66 -6.59
CA HIS A 173 -7.64 4.66 -5.21
C HIS A 173 -7.87 3.29 -4.56
N ILE A 174 -6.96 2.93 -3.65
CA ILE A 174 -7.02 1.73 -2.80
C ILE A 174 -6.91 2.17 -1.34
N ALA A 175 -7.82 1.68 -0.51
CA ALA A 175 -7.77 1.94 0.94
C ALA A 175 -6.67 1.12 1.61
N LYS A 176 -5.95 1.72 2.55
CA LYS A 176 -5.07 1.02 3.49
C LYS A 176 -5.89 0.48 4.68
N PRO A 177 -5.60 -0.72 5.23
CA PRO A 177 -4.52 -1.62 4.85
C PRO A 177 -4.75 -2.29 3.50
N ILE A 178 -3.67 -2.53 2.76
CA ILE A 178 -3.72 -3.06 1.40
C ILE A 178 -4.24 -4.50 1.41
N ASP A 179 -5.36 -4.74 0.76
CA ASP A 179 -5.85 -6.08 0.43
C ASP A 179 -5.19 -6.57 -0.87
N ALA A 180 -4.49 -7.70 -0.81
CA ALA A 180 -3.73 -8.24 -1.94
C ALA A 180 -4.62 -8.51 -3.16
N LYS A 181 -5.81 -9.09 -2.96
CA LYS A 181 -6.73 -9.41 -4.07
C LYS A 181 -7.28 -8.16 -4.72
N LEU A 182 -7.62 -7.15 -3.91
CA LEU A 182 -8.10 -5.86 -4.40
C LEU A 182 -7.00 -5.14 -5.17
N LEU A 183 -5.76 -5.14 -4.67
CA LEU A 183 -4.61 -4.53 -5.32
C LEU A 183 -4.41 -5.13 -6.72
N VAL A 184 -4.29 -6.46 -6.81
CA VAL A 184 -4.11 -7.18 -8.08
C VAL A 184 -5.26 -6.88 -9.04
N LYS A 185 -6.50 -6.94 -8.55
CA LYS A 185 -7.69 -6.63 -9.34
C LYS A 185 -7.62 -5.23 -9.94
N VAL A 186 -7.35 -4.22 -9.12
CA VAL A 186 -7.34 -2.82 -9.57
C VAL A 186 -6.20 -2.58 -10.57
N ILE A 187 -5.00 -3.09 -10.30
CA ILE A 187 -3.87 -2.92 -11.22
C ILE A 187 -4.17 -3.57 -12.57
N SER A 188 -4.64 -4.82 -12.58
CA SER A 188 -4.92 -5.54 -13.83
C SER A 188 -6.00 -4.85 -14.68
N GLU A 189 -7.03 -4.26 -14.07
CA GLU A 189 -8.07 -3.50 -14.79
C GLU A 189 -7.51 -2.32 -15.59
N PHE A 190 -6.44 -1.70 -15.12
CA PHE A 190 -5.81 -0.56 -15.82
C PHE A 190 -4.81 -1.00 -16.89
N VAL A 191 -4.17 -2.15 -16.73
CA VAL A 191 -3.19 -2.63 -17.69
C VAL A 191 -3.86 -3.31 -18.89
N GLU A 192 -4.91 -4.13 -18.66
CA GLU A 192 -5.69 -4.76 -19.75
C GLU A 192 -6.31 -3.72 -20.69
N ASN A 193 -6.84 -2.61 -20.17
CA ASN A 193 -7.40 -1.53 -20.99
C ASN A 193 -6.36 -0.80 -21.86
N LYS A 194 -5.06 -0.88 -21.52
CA LYS A 194 -3.97 -0.26 -22.29
C LYS A 194 -3.61 -1.09 -23.54
N GLU A 195 -3.84 -2.40 -23.48
CA GLU A 195 -3.58 -3.30 -24.62
C GLU A 195 -4.68 -3.25 -25.69
N GLU A 196 -5.92 -2.92 -25.31
CA GLU A 196 -7.04 -2.81 -26.25
C GLU A 196 -7.02 -1.50 -27.07
N ASP A 197 -6.37 -0.44 -26.57
CA ASP A 197 -6.28 0.88 -27.24
C ASP A 197 -4.99 1.07 -28.07
N SER A 198 -4.13 0.04 -28.19
CA SER A 198 -2.84 0.07 -28.93
C SER A 198 -2.92 -0.75 -30.21
#